data_d33a688b6d84d8ea05b5b8b559dbdc44
#
_entry.id   d33a688b6d84d8ea05b5b8b559dbdc44
#
_cell.length_a   1.000
_cell.length_b   1.000
_cell.length_c   1.000
_cell.angle_alpha   90.00
_cell.angle_beta   90.00
_cell.angle_gamma   90.00
#
_symmetry.space_group_name_H-M   'P 1'
#
loop_
_entity.id
_entity.type
_entity.pdbx_description
1 polymer ?
#
loop_
_entity_poly.entity_id
_entity_poly.type
_entity_poly.pdbx_seq_one_letter_code
_entity_poly.pdbx_strand_id
1 'polypeptide(L)'
;ALEVTDQLCIGIVNAAGTDMEQMGDRIALLTTGLVGLNIAAPGAGAVITMFIAGLAIGAAAIVWISLLIRKALLLIAIVFAPIALAGSSWDHTRGWVSKWASFVIALILSKVVLVVIFLLATAQVSAPIDSDIQSVSEPIAGVVLMLMAGFAPYMTYKAISFMGFDMYHAMSAEQEGKSALNRPLPIPMNRTPGSKPSK
;
A
#
# COMPACT_ATOMS: atom_id res chain seq x y z
N ALA A 1 -15.38 3.23 9.19
CA ALA A 1 -14.01 3.04 8.67
C ALA A 1 -13.69 4.00 7.51
N LEU A 2 -14.54 4.09 6.47
CA LEU A 2 -14.30 4.98 5.31
C LEU A 2 -14.25 6.47 5.71
N GLU A 3 -15.16 6.90 6.58
CA GLU A 3 -15.23 8.28 7.05
C GLU A 3 -14.00 8.67 7.89
N VAL A 4 -13.51 7.75 8.72
CA VAL A 4 -12.28 7.95 9.50
C VAL A 4 -11.07 8.10 8.59
N THR A 5 -10.96 7.26 7.54
CA THR A 5 -9.87 7.40 6.54
C THR A 5 -9.97 8.68 5.73
N ASP A 6 -11.18 9.18 5.46
CA ASP A 6 -11.36 10.46 4.79
C ASP A 6 -10.91 11.63 5.67
N GLN A 7 -11.30 11.64 6.93
CA GLN A 7 -10.84 12.63 7.91
C GLN A 7 -9.32 12.58 8.09
N LEU A 8 -8.75 11.40 8.11
CA LEU A 8 -7.31 11.18 8.24
C LEU A 8 -6.56 11.70 7.00
N CYS A 9 -7.10 11.48 5.80
CA CYS A 9 -6.54 12.03 4.55
C CYS A 9 -6.59 13.57 4.54
N ILE A 10 -7.72 14.16 4.97
CA ILE A 10 -7.86 15.62 5.09
C ILE A 10 -6.87 16.16 6.13
N GLY A 11 -6.75 15.48 7.28
CA GLY A 11 -5.79 15.85 8.33
C GLY A 11 -4.34 15.80 7.85
N ILE A 12 -3.96 14.78 7.07
CA ILE A 12 -2.61 14.67 6.48
C ILE A 12 -2.35 15.80 5.49
N VAL A 13 -3.31 16.12 4.61
CA VAL A 13 -3.17 17.20 3.63
C VAL A 13 -3.03 18.54 4.35
N ASN A 14 -3.86 18.81 5.36
CA ASN A 14 -3.78 20.05 6.15
C ASN A 14 -2.48 20.13 6.96
N ALA A 15 -2.02 19.01 7.55
CA ALA A 15 -0.77 18.96 8.30
C ALA A 15 0.47 19.18 7.40
N ALA A 16 0.38 18.78 6.12
CA ALA A 16 1.41 19.06 5.13
C ALA A 16 1.40 20.51 4.65
N GLY A 17 0.46 21.34 5.13
CA GLY A 17 0.32 22.74 4.73
C GLY A 17 0.01 22.93 3.23
N THR A 18 -0.59 21.93 2.61
CA THR A 18 -0.83 21.91 1.17
C THR A 18 -2.33 22.09 0.91
N ASP A 19 -2.75 23.34 0.77
CA ASP A 19 -4.09 23.63 0.28
C ASP A 19 -4.16 23.43 -1.25
N MET A 20 -5.36 23.20 -1.79
CA MET A 20 -5.60 23.06 -3.23
C MET A 20 -5.03 24.23 -4.03
N GLU A 21 -5.06 25.43 -3.47
CA GLU A 21 -4.53 26.66 -4.05
C GLU A 21 -3.01 26.60 -4.17
N GLN A 22 -2.30 26.17 -3.11
CA GLN A 22 -0.85 25.99 -3.13
C GLN A 22 -0.41 24.89 -4.09
N MET A 23 -1.25 23.88 -4.32
CA MET A 23 -1.00 22.82 -5.28
C MET A 23 -1.03 23.36 -6.72
N GLY A 24 -1.95 24.29 -7.00
CA GLY A 24 -1.99 25.04 -8.27
C GLY A 24 -0.74 25.89 -8.48
N ASP A 25 -0.30 26.61 -7.46
CA ASP A 25 0.90 27.44 -7.49
C ASP A 25 2.17 26.62 -7.75
N ARG A 26 2.28 25.43 -7.15
CA ARG A 26 3.40 24.50 -7.38
C ARG A 26 3.45 23.98 -8.81
N ILE A 27 2.30 23.69 -9.42
CA ILE A 27 2.22 23.31 -10.83
C ILE A 27 2.59 24.52 -11.75
N ALA A 28 2.20 25.72 -11.36
CA ALA A 28 2.59 26.95 -12.07
C ALA A 28 4.11 27.18 -12.01
N LEU A 29 4.74 26.96 -10.86
CA LEU A 29 6.19 27.04 -10.70
C LEU A 29 6.94 26.05 -11.59
N LEU A 30 6.45 24.82 -11.66
CA LEU A 30 7.01 23.80 -12.55
C LEU A 30 6.92 24.23 -14.02
N THR A 31 5.76 24.77 -14.41
CA THR A 31 5.55 25.26 -15.77
C THR A 31 6.50 26.41 -16.10
N THR A 32 6.68 27.34 -15.18
CA THR A 32 7.59 28.47 -15.33
C THR A 32 9.05 28.01 -15.42
N GLY A 33 9.46 27.03 -14.60
CA GLY A 33 10.80 26.44 -14.65
C GLY A 33 11.08 25.74 -15.99
N LEU A 34 10.11 24.98 -16.51
CA LEU A 34 10.21 24.33 -17.82
C LEU A 34 10.30 25.33 -18.98
N VAL A 35 9.58 26.45 -18.89
CA VAL A 35 9.71 27.56 -19.87
C VAL A 35 11.09 28.19 -19.78
N GLY A 36 11.61 28.41 -18.56
CA GLY A 36 12.96 28.92 -18.34
C GLY A 36 14.04 28.04 -18.95
N LEU A 37 13.91 26.72 -18.83
CA LEU A 37 14.82 25.75 -19.42
C LEU A 37 14.81 25.80 -20.96
N ASN A 38 13.66 26.01 -21.57
CA ASN A 38 13.54 26.20 -23.02
C ASN A 38 14.23 27.47 -23.52
N ILE A 39 14.26 28.54 -22.71
CA ILE A 39 14.94 29.79 -23.03
C ILE A 39 16.46 29.63 -22.88
N ALA A 40 16.90 28.94 -21.83
CA ALA A 40 18.32 28.76 -21.52
C ALA A 40 19.02 27.78 -22.50
N ALA A 41 18.32 26.75 -22.98
CA ALA A 41 18.87 25.75 -23.90
C ALA A 41 17.87 25.45 -25.04
N PRO A 42 17.79 26.31 -26.06
CA PRO A 42 16.88 26.12 -27.18
C PRO A 42 17.22 24.85 -27.95
N GLY A 43 16.23 23.97 -28.10
CA GLY A 43 16.33 22.65 -28.72
C GLY A 43 16.48 21.51 -27.70
N ALA A 44 17.49 21.47 -26.88
CA ALA A 44 17.66 20.45 -25.83
C ALA A 44 16.58 20.62 -24.73
N GLY A 45 16.30 21.85 -24.30
CA GLY A 45 15.26 22.16 -23.35
C GLY A 45 13.88 21.74 -23.85
N ALA A 46 13.58 21.92 -25.14
CA ALA A 46 12.31 21.50 -25.73
C ALA A 46 12.09 19.98 -25.67
N VAL A 47 13.14 19.20 -25.97
CA VAL A 47 13.09 17.72 -25.91
C VAL A 47 12.86 17.25 -24.47
N ILE A 48 13.60 17.81 -23.51
CA ILE A 48 13.46 17.49 -22.09
C ILE A 48 12.05 17.84 -21.58
N THR A 49 11.55 19.04 -21.91
CA THR A 49 10.20 19.48 -21.54
C THR A 49 9.12 18.55 -22.09
N MET A 50 9.24 18.15 -23.36
CA MET A 50 8.30 17.25 -24.01
C MET A 50 8.30 15.86 -23.36
N PHE A 51 9.49 15.37 -22.96
CA PHE A 51 9.63 14.10 -22.26
C PHE A 51 9.01 14.13 -20.86
N ILE A 52 9.32 15.17 -20.05
CA ILE A 52 8.77 15.32 -18.69
C ILE A 52 7.25 15.51 -18.75
N ALA A 53 6.72 16.34 -19.67
CA ALA A 53 5.29 16.53 -19.84
C ALA A 53 4.58 15.21 -20.23
N GLY A 54 5.16 14.43 -21.13
CA GLY A 54 4.64 13.12 -21.52
C GLY A 54 4.57 12.15 -20.34
N LEU A 55 5.65 12.09 -19.54
CA LEU A 55 5.69 11.27 -18.31
C LEU A 55 4.65 11.75 -17.29
N ALA A 56 4.49 13.06 -17.09
CA ALA A 56 3.52 13.62 -16.14
C ALA A 56 2.08 13.29 -16.53
N ILE A 57 1.75 13.40 -17.82
CA ILE A 57 0.42 13.03 -18.35
C ILE A 57 0.19 11.53 -18.16
N GLY A 58 1.19 10.69 -18.48
CA GLY A 58 1.12 9.24 -18.28
C GLY A 58 0.93 8.87 -16.81
N ALA A 59 1.66 9.51 -15.91
CA ALA A 59 1.53 9.30 -14.47
C ALA A 59 0.13 9.68 -13.97
N ALA A 60 -0.40 10.83 -14.38
CA ALA A 60 -1.74 11.27 -14.02
C ALA A 60 -2.82 10.30 -14.52
N ALA A 61 -2.69 9.80 -15.73
CA ALA A 61 -3.61 8.80 -16.29
C ALA A 61 -3.58 7.49 -15.48
N ILE A 62 -2.41 7.00 -15.10
CA ILE A 62 -2.27 5.78 -14.28
C ILE A 62 -2.89 5.97 -12.89
N VAL A 63 -2.67 7.11 -12.24
CA VAL A 63 -3.30 7.42 -10.95
C VAL A 63 -4.82 7.46 -11.08
N TRP A 64 -5.35 8.07 -12.13
CA TRP A 64 -6.78 8.15 -12.38
C TRP A 64 -7.41 6.76 -12.58
N ILE A 65 -6.78 5.91 -13.41
CA ILE A 65 -7.21 4.53 -13.62
C ILE A 65 -7.14 3.74 -12.29
N SER A 66 -6.08 3.92 -11.51
CA SER A 66 -5.93 3.27 -10.20
C SER A 66 -7.07 3.63 -9.24
N LEU A 67 -7.50 4.89 -9.23
CA LEU A 67 -8.65 5.33 -8.43
C LEU A 67 -9.96 4.70 -8.88
N LEU A 68 -10.17 4.52 -10.19
CA LEU A 68 -11.34 3.83 -10.74
C LEU A 68 -11.34 2.34 -10.34
N ILE A 69 -10.22 1.66 -10.52
CA ILE A 69 -10.06 0.25 -10.14
C ILE A 69 -10.35 0.08 -8.64
N ARG A 70 -9.84 0.98 -7.80
CA ARG A 70 -10.09 0.94 -6.37
C ARG A 70 -11.58 1.06 -6.02
N LYS A 71 -12.32 1.99 -6.67
CA LYS A 71 -13.77 2.10 -6.49
C LYS A 71 -14.49 0.82 -6.90
N ALA A 72 -14.11 0.23 -8.04
CA ALA A 72 -14.67 -1.02 -8.50
C ALA A 72 -14.39 -2.18 -7.54
N LEU A 73 -13.16 -2.31 -7.03
CA LEU A 73 -12.78 -3.34 -6.07
C LEU A 73 -13.54 -3.21 -4.74
N LEU A 74 -13.77 -1.97 -4.24
CA LEU A 74 -14.59 -1.75 -3.05
C LEU A 74 -16.04 -2.19 -3.26
N LEU A 75 -16.64 -1.88 -4.42
CA LEU A 75 -17.99 -2.33 -4.74
C LEU A 75 -18.08 -3.87 -4.79
N ILE A 76 -17.13 -4.50 -5.45
CA ILE A 76 -17.03 -5.97 -5.49
C ILE A 76 -16.89 -6.52 -4.07
N ALA A 77 -16.02 -5.95 -3.25
CA ALA A 77 -15.81 -6.39 -1.86
C ALA A 77 -17.11 -6.31 -1.02
N ILE A 78 -17.92 -5.26 -1.22
CA ILE A 78 -19.22 -5.10 -0.54
C ILE A 78 -20.22 -6.17 -1.01
N VAL A 79 -20.28 -6.45 -2.32
CA VAL A 79 -21.17 -7.48 -2.87
C VAL A 79 -20.79 -8.87 -2.36
N PHE A 80 -19.49 -9.16 -2.20
CA PHE A 80 -19.00 -10.43 -1.66
C PHE A 80 -19.08 -10.52 -0.13
N ALA A 81 -19.36 -9.42 0.58
CA ALA A 81 -19.43 -9.40 2.04
C ALA A 81 -20.40 -10.45 2.62
N PRO A 82 -21.68 -10.57 2.17
CA PRO A 82 -22.60 -11.57 2.72
C PRO A 82 -22.14 -13.00 2.49
N ILE A 83 -21.49 -13.27 1.34
CA ILE A 83 -20.95 -14.60 1.02
C ILE A 83 -19.76 -14.92 1.94
N ALA A 84 -18.85 -13.98 2.13
CA ALA A 84 -17.71 -14.13 3.02
C ALA A 84 -18.16 -14.35 4.48
N LEU A 85 -19.17 -13.61 4.94
CA LEU A 85 -19.72 -13.74 6.30
C LEU A 85 -20.49 -15.05 6.48
N ALA A 86 -21.24 -15.52 5.48
CA ALA A 86 -21.90 -16.81 5.52
C ALA A 86 -20.90 -17.98 5.66
N GLY A 87 -19.71 -17.83 5.06
CA GLY A 87 -18.60 -18.79 5.21
C GLY A 87 -18.04 -18.89 6.63
N SER A 88 -18.35 -17.95 7.54
CA SER A 88 -17.91 -18.00 8.94
C SER A 88 -18.56 -19.12 9.76
N SER A 89 -19.73 -19.60 9.31
CA SER A 89 -20.48 -20.65 9.98
C SER A 89 -19.85 -22.05 9.81
N TRP A 90 -18.90 -22.21 8.89
CA TRP A 90 -18.28 -23.49 8.58
C TRP A 90 -16.79 -23.45 8.90
N ASP A 91 -16.31 -24.37 9.73
CA ASP A 91 -14.91 -24.40 10.20
C ASP A 91 -13.88 -24.39 9.05
N HIS A 92 -14.19 -25.04 7.94
CA HIS A 92 -13.30 -25.11 6.77
C HIS A 92 -13.17 -23.79 6.01
N THR A 93 -14.20 -22.93 6.05
CA THR A 93 -14.25 -21.65 5.33
C THR A 93 -13.99 -20.43 6.22
N ARG A 94 -13.77 -20.64 7.50
CA ARG A 94 -13.53 -19.60 8.50
C ARG A 94 -12.35 -18.68 8.14
N GLY A 95 -11.33 -19.22 7.46
CA GLY A 95 -10.19 -18.46 6.95
C GLY A 95 -10.53 -17.48 5.81
N TRP A 96 -11.67 -17.65 5.14
CA TRP A 96 -12.10 -16.75 4.06
C TRP A 96 -12.49 -15.37 4.56
N VAL A 97 -13.15 -15.30 5.70
CA VAL A 97 -13.54 -14.04 6.34
C VAL A 97 -12.32 -13.20 6.67
N SER A 98 -11.27 -13.84 7.22
CA SER A 98 -10.02 -13.15 7.55
C SER A 98 -9.32 -12.60 6.30
N LYS A 99 -9.26 -13.37 5.22
CA LYS A 99 -8.68 -12.92 3.93
C LYS A 99 -9.50 -11.81 3.30
N TRP A 100 -10.82 -11.91 3.32
CA TRP A 100 -11.72 -10.87 2.84
C TRP A 100 -11.57 -9.59 3.66
N ALA A 101 -11.55 -9.68 4.98
CA ALA A 101 -11.36 -8.55 5.87
C ALA A 101 -10.02 -7.86 5.63
N SER A 102 -8.92 -8.62 5.51
CA SER A 102 -7.60 -8.08 5.18
C SER A 102 -7.58 -7.36 3.84
N PHE A 103 -8.28 -7.90 2.83
CA PHE A 103 -8.41 -7.26 1.52
C PHE A 103 -9.17 -5.94 1.60
N VAL A 104 -10.29 -5.89 2.32
CA VAL A 104 -11.07 -4.66 2.52
C VAL A 104 -10.26 -3.61 3.28
N ILE A 105 -9.58 -4.00 4.35
CA ILE A 105 -8.70 -3.12 5.13
C ILE A 105 -7.58 -2.57 4.24
N ALA A 106 -6.95 -3.41 3.41
CA ALA A 106 -5.93 -3.00 2.47
C ALA A 106 -6.44 -1.93 1.49
N LEU A 107 -7.65 -2.12 0.94
CA LEU A 107 -8.27 -1.14 0.05
C LEU A 107 -8.56 0.19 0.74
N ILE A 108 -8.98 0.16 2.00
CA ILE A 108 -9.24 1.36 2.78
C ILE A 108 -7.93 2.10 3.08
N LEU A 109 -6.91 1.40 3.57
CA LEU A 109 -5.61 1.98 3.89
C LEU A 109 -4.86 2.47 2.65
N SER A 110 -5.07 1.85 1.48
CA SER A 110 -4.43 2.28 0.24
C SER A 110 -4.75 3.74 -0.12
N LYS A 111 -5.88 4.30 0.39
CA LYS A 111 -6.21 5.71 0.21
C LYS A 111 -5.22 6.62 0.95
N VAL A 112 -4.87 6.27 2.17
CA VAL A 112 -3.90 7.02 2.97
C VAL A 112 -2.52 6.94 2.33
N VAL A 113 -2.10 5.74 1.91
CA VAL A 113 -0.81 5.54 1.24
C VAL A 113 -0.73 6.36 -0.05
N LEU A 114 -1.81 6.38 -0.85
CA LEU A 114 -1.88 7.17 -2.07
C LEU A 114 -1.73 8.67 -1.78
N VAL A 115 -2.44 9.19 -0.78
CA VAL A 115 -2.35 10.61 -0.39
C VAL A 115 -0.93 10.96 0.05
N VAL A 116 -0.28 10.12 0.86
CA VAL A 116 1.09 10.35 1.29
C VAL A 116 2.07 10.36 0.12
N ILE A 117 1.98 9.38 -0.78
CA ILE A 117 2.85 9.33 -1.97
C ILE A 117 2.59 10.55 -2.86
N PHE A 118 1.33 10.96 -3.02
CA PHE A 118 0.97 12.12 -3.83
C PHE A 118 1.53 13.41 -3.24
N LEU A 119 1.48 13.59 -1.91
CA LEU A 119 2.09 14.75 -1.24
C LEU A 119 3.61 14.77 -1.42
N LEU A 120 4.28 13.62 -1.27
CA LEU A 120 5.72 13.52 -1.52
C LEU A 120 6.06 13.81 -2.99
N ALA A 121 5.26 13.29 -3.92
CA ALA A 121 5.46 13.53 -5.34
C ALA A 121 5.31 15.02 -5.70
N THR A 122 4.28 15.70 -5.18
CA THR A 122 4.08 17.12 -5.42
C THR A 122 5.17 17.98 -4.78
N ALA A 123 5.71 17.59 -3.62
CA ALA A 123 6.84 18.25 -3.01
C ALA A 123 8.09 18.17 -3.89
N GLN A 124 8.36 17.02 -4.49
CA GLN A 124 9.50 16.82 -5.40
C GLN A 124 9.33 17.55 -6.73
N VAL A 125 8.11 17.51 -7.30
CA VAL A 125 7.81 18.21 -8.56
C VAL A 125 7.94 19.72 -8.41
N SER A 126 7.69 20.27 -7.23
CA SER A 126 7.75 21.73 -6.97
C SER A 126 9.14 22.23 -6.57
N ALA A 127 10.17 21.38 -6.59
CA ALA A 127 11.53 21.84 -6.38
C ALA A 127 11.95 22.84 -7.47
N PRO A 128 12.65 23.93 -7.11
CA PRO A 128 13.06 24.94 -8.08
C PRO A 128 14.01 24.32 -9.09
N ILE A 129 13.67 24.49 -10.38
CA ILE A 129 14.54 24.07 -11.50
C ILE A 129 15.51 25.20 -11.76
N ASP A 130 16.75 25.04 -11.27
CA ASP A 130 17.86 25.90 -11.67
C ASP A 130 18.29 25.54 -13.10
N SER A 131 19.01 26.44 -13.77
CA SER A 131 19.42 26.27 -15.18
C SER A 131 20.40 25.11 -15.43
N ASP A 132 20.67 24.28 -14.41
CA ASP A 132 21.52 23.11 -14.48
C ASP A 132 20.71 21.83 -14.79
N ILE A 133 21.24 20.97 -15.65
CA ILE A 133 20.62 19.69 -16.02
C ILE A 133 20.40 18.80 -14.79
N GLN A 134 21.17 19.00 -13.73
CA GLN A 134 21.08 18.26 -12.48
C GLN A 134 19.78 18.55 -11.71
N SER A 135 19.23 19.76 -11.85
CA SER A 135 17.98 20.17 -11.20
C SER A 135 16.73 19.52 -11.82
N VAL A 136 16.85 18.95 -13.01
CA VAL A 136 15.77 18.22 -13.71
C VAL A 136 15.49 16.84 -13.05
N SER A 137 16.43 16.33 -12.28
CA SER A 137 16.30 15.02 -11.62
C SER A 137 15.19 15.01 -10.57
N GLU A 138 14.95 16.13 -9.86
CA GLU A 138 13.91 16.23 -8.83
C GLU A 138 12.48 16.16 -9.39
N PRO A 139 12.11 16.92 -10.43
CA PRO A 139 10.82 16.76 -11.08
C PRO A 139 10.58 15.37 -11.66
N ILE A 140 11.63 14.74 -12.22
CA ILE A 140 11.53 13.35 -12.71
C ILE A 140 11.26 12.39 -11.56
N ALA A 141 11.94 12.55 -10.41
CA ALA A 141 11.68 11.75 -9.22
C ALA A 141 10.23 11.91 -8.73
N GLY A 142 9.69 13.13 -8.76
CA GLY A 142 8.29 13.41 -8.43
C GLY A 142 7.31 12.67 -9.36
N VAL A 143 7.57 12.69 -10.67
CA VAL A 143 6.77 11.96 -11.66
C VAL A 143 6.85 10.45 -11.46
N VAL A 144 8.02 9.91 -11.14
CA VAL A 144 8.21 8.48 -10.82
C VAL A 144 7.43 8.11 -9.54
N LEU A 145 7.43 8.97 -8.52
CA LEU A 145 6.60 8.75 -7.32
C LEU A 145 5.10 8.74 -7.66
N MET A 146 4.64 9.62 -8.56
CA MET A 146 3.25 9.57 -9.04
C MET A 146 2.92 8.28 -9.77
N LEU A 147 3.84 7.76 -10.58
CA LEU A 147 3.68 6.43 -11.20
C LEU A 147 3.57 5.34 -10.13
N MET A 148 4.40 5.38 -9.09
CA MET A 148 4.33 4.44 -7.97
C MET A 148 3.01 4.56 -7.19
N ALA A 149 2.44 5.76 -7.08
CA ALA A 149 1.13 5.96 -6.46
C ALA A 149 0.01 5.16 -7.14
N GLY A 150 0.11 4.96 -8.46
CA GLY A 150 -0.80 4.09 -9.21
C GLY A 150 -0.79 2.63 -8.74
N PHE A 151 0.32 2.15 -8.20
CA PHE A 151 0.47 0.80 -7.66
C PHE A 151 0.18 0.71 -6.15
N ALA A 152 -0.21 1.82 -5.50
CA ALA A 152 -0.48 1.86 -4.06
C ALA A 152 -1.46 0.78 -3.57
N PRO A 153 -2.58 0.45 -4.25
CA PRO A 153 -3.48 -0.60 -3.81
C PRO A 153 -2.80 -1.97 -3.75
N TYR A 154 -1.99 -2.29 -4.76
CA TYR A 154 -1.26 -3.55 -4.82
C TYR A 154 -0.18 -3.65 -3.74
N MET A 155 0.60 -2.59 -3.55
CA MET A 155 1.64 -2.53 -2.52
C MET A 155 1.04 -2.64 -1.11
N THR A 156 -0.07 -1.95 -0.85
CA THR A 156 -0.76 -2.00 0.45
C THR A 156 -1.31 -3.40 0.73
N TYR A 157 -1.92 -4.04 -0.27
CA TYR A 157 -2.40 -5.41 -0.14
C TYR A 157 -1.26 -6.39 0.15
N LYS A 158 -0.15 -6.27 -0.59
CA LYS A 158 1.02 -7.13 -0.39
C LYS A 158 1.68 -6.91 0.98
N ALA A 159 1.77 -5.66 1.44
CA ALA A 159 2.31 -5.33 2.76
C ALA A 159 1.46 -5.91 3.89
N ILE A 160 0.13 -5.79 3.81
CA ILE A 160 -0.79 -6.35 4.81
C ILE A 160 -0.76 -7.87 4.78
N SER A 161 -0.72 -8.47 3.59
CA SER A 161 -0.61 -9.92 3.43
C SER A 161 0.69 -10.45 4.05
N PHE A 162 1.79 -9.73 3.90
CA PHE A 162 3.08 -10.07 4.49
C PHE A 162 3.04 -9.96 6.03
N MET A 163 2.55 -8.85 6.56
CA MET A 163 2.42 -8.66 8.03
C MET A 163 1.43 -9.65 8.66
N GLY A 164 0.31 -9.96 7.99
CA GLY A 164 -0.67 -10.91 8.48
C GLY A 164 -0.16 -12.35 8.49
N PHE A 165 0.69 -12.70 7.53
CA PHE A 165 1.29 -14.04 7.45
C PHE A 165 2.30 -14.27 8.58
N ASP A 166 3.15 -13.30 8.86
CA ASP A 166 4.13 -13.39 9.95
C ASP A 166 3.47 -13.46 11.33
N MET A 167 2.41 -12.68 11.56
CA MET A 167 1.66 -12.73 12.82
C MET A 167 0.96 -14.08 13.02
N TYR A 168 0.46 -14.70 11.95
CA TYR A 168 -0.20 -16.00 12.02
C TYR A 168 0.82 -17.12 12.32
N HIS A 169 2.01 -17.06 11.74
CA HIS A 169 3.10 -17.99 12.03
C HIS A 169 3.65 -17.81 13.45
N ALA A 170 3.76 -16.59 13.95
CA ALA A 170 4.19 -16.34 15.32
C ALA A 170 3.18 -16.90 16.35
N MET A 171 1.86 -16.72 16.10
CA MET A 171 0.80 -17.24 16.96
C MET A 171 0.72 -18.76 16.91
N SER A 172 0.93 -19.40 15.76
CA SER A 172 0.94 -20.87 15.64
C SER A 172 2.16 -21.48 16.31
N ALA A 173 3.33 -20.86 16.20
CA ALA A 173 4.55 -21.30 16.88
C ALA A 173 4.43 -21.21 18.41
N GLU A 174 3.76 -20.17 18.92
CA GLU A 174 3.46 -20.05 20.35
C GLU A 174 2.49 -21.13 20.85
N GLN A 175 1.50 -21.48 20.03
CA GLN A 175 0.52 -22.51 20.32
C GLN A 175 1.13 -23.92 20.27
N GLU A 176 2.05 -24.18 19.34
CA GLU A 176 2.86 -25.41 19.31
C GLU A 176 3.79 -25.52 20.51
N GLY A 177 4.42 -24.40 20.92
CA GLY A 177 5.25 -24.35 22.13
C GLY A 177 4.44 -24.67 23.39
N LYS A 178 3.24 -24.13 23.54
CA LYS A 178 2.33 -24.44 24.66
C LYS A 178 1.85 -25.91 24.63
N SER A 179 1.58 -26.46 23.44
CA SER A 179 1.20 -27.85 23.27
C SER A 179 2.35 -28.80 23.59
N ALA A 180 3.59 -28.40 23.27
CA ALA A 180 4.79 -29.23 23.61
C ALA A 180 5.06 -29.24 25.11
N LEU A 181 4.80 -28.13 25.81
CA LEU A 181 4.93 -28.07 27.28
C LEU A 181 3.82 -28.81 28.01
N ASN A 182 2.64 -28.97 27.42
CA ASN A 182 1.52 -29.72 28.01
C ASN A 182 1.49 -31.21 27.63
N ARG A 183 2.47 -31.70 26.86
CA ARG A 183 2.59 -33.16 26.63
C ARG A 183 2.99 -33.81 27.92
N PRO A 184 2.16 -34.73 28.46
CA PRO A 184 2.56 -35.52 29.59
C PRO A 184 3.80 -36.34 29.20
N LEU A 185 4.86 -36.17 29.96
CA LEU A 185 6.08 -36.98 29.78
C LEU A 185 5.70 -38.44 29.74
N PRO A 186 6.14 -39.22 28.75
CA PRO A 186 5.91 -40.65 28.78
C PRO A 186 6.64 -41.21 29.98
N ILE A 187 5.90 -41.53 31.05
CA ILE A 187 6.44 -42.23 32.21
C ILE A 187 6.82 -43.62 31.70
N PRO A 188 8.10 -44.03 31.75
CA PRO A 188 8.46 -45.40 31.39
C PRO A 188 7.77 -46.34 32.38
N MET A 189 6.70 -46.99 31.93
CA MET A 189 6.14 -48.09 32.70
C MET A 189 7.22 -49.17 32.76
N ASN A 190 7.84 -49.27 33.93
CA ASN A 190 8.71 -50.37 34.27
C ASN A 190 7.87 -51.66 34.23
N ARG A 191 7.89 -52.36 33.08
CA ARG A 191 7.37 -53.72 32.99
C ARG A 191 8.27 -54.58 33.82
N THR A 192 7.83 -54.94 35.02
CA THR A 192 8.39 -56.03 35.79
C THR A 192 8.27 -57.31 34.96
N PRO A 193 9.38 -57.96 34.58
CA PRO A 193 9.34 -59.28 33.94
C PRO A 193 9.12 -60.33 35.00
N GLY A 194 7.95 -60.96 35.04
CA GLY A 194 7.80 -62.15 35.86
C GLY A 194 6.43 -62.39 36.49
N SER A 195 5.47 -62.87 35.71
CA SER A 195 4.57 -63.92 36.22
C SER A 195 4.31 -64.94 35.10
N LYS A 196 5.01 -66.10 35.17
CA LYS A 196 4.63 -67.29 34.42
C LYS A 196 3.26 -67.75 34.86
N PRO A 197 2.33 -68.12 33.97
CA PRO A 197 1.13 -68.83 34.35
C PRO A 197 1.54 -70.28 34.79
N SER A 198 1.33 -70.61 36.04
CA SER A 198 1.31 -71.98 36.52
C SER A 198 0.07 -72.70 36.02
N LYS A 199 0.24 -73.93 35.60
CA LYS A 199 -0.69 -74.89 35.00
C LYS A 199 -2.09 -74.89 35.57
#